data_796da3bdbe580947cad93cdfa0bd2249
#
_entry.id   796da3bdbe580947cad93cdfa0bd2249
#
_cell.length_a   1.000
_cell.length_b   1.000
_cell.length_c   1.000
_cell.angle_alpha   90.00
_cell.angle_beta   90.00
_cell.angle_gamma   90.00
#
_symmetry.space_group_name_H-M   'P 1'
#
loop_
_entity.id
_entity.type
_entity.pdbx_description
1 polymer ?
#
loop_
_entity_poly.entity_id
_entity_poly.type
_entity_poly.pdbx_seq_one_letter_code
_entity_poly.pdbx_strand_id
1 'polypeptide(L)'
;MIQILAGEKGQGKTKRLIAMANEASKTIDGNVVFIDDDNRHMYDLHYGIRFVETSHYKICDYEVFIGFIYGILSQNGDIQKIFVDGLNNIIESLNSDDFENLC
;
A
#
# COMPACT_ATOMS: atom_id res chain seq x y z
N MET A 1 4.40 17.27 4.11
CA MET A 1 3.81 16.83 2.84
C MET A 1 3.82 15.32 2.77
N ILE A 2 2.70 14.73 2.39
CA ILE A 2 2.59 13.29 2.26
C ILE A 2 2.86 12.90 0.82
N GLN A 3 3.67 11.89 0.61
CA GLN A 3 4.02 11.40 -0.71
C GLN A 3 3.54 9.97 -0.87
N ILE A 4 2.84 9.70 -1.95
CA ILE A 4 2.34 8.36 -2.27
C ILE A 4 3.06 7.87 -3.50
N LEU A 5 3.71 6.70 -3.38
CA LEU A 5 4.43 6.09 -4.48
C LEU A 5 3.82 4.73 -4.77
N ALA A 6 3.25 4.60 -5.95
CA ALA A 6 2.57 3.37 -6.36
C ALA A 6 3.33 2.70 -7.49
N GLY A 7 3.31 1.39 -7.49
CA GLY A 7 3.94 0.60 -8.54
C GLY A 7 3.12 -0.62 -8.87
N GLU A 8 3.32 -1.15 -10.06
CA GLU A 8 2.71 -2.40 -10.48
C GLU A 8 3.58 -3.56 -10.03
N LYS A 9 2.97 -4.68 -9.71
CA LYS A 9 3.72 -5.88 -9.41
C LYS A 9 4.45 -6.36 -10.64
N GLY A 10 5.68 -6.79 -10.44
CA GLY A 10 6.50 -7.28 -11.52
C GLY A 10 7.91 -7.50 -11.05
N GLN A 11 8.66 -8.26 -11.84
CA GLN A 11 10.04 -8.58 -11.49
C GLN A 11 10.86 -7.31 -11.35
N GLY A 12 11.53 -7.18 -10.23
CA GLY A 12 12.37 -6.05 -9.96
C GLY A 12 11.64 -4.82 -9.45
N LYS A 13 10.38 -4.64 -9.80
CA LYS A 13 9.64 -3.46 -9.37
C LYS A 13 9.26 -3.55 -7.90
N THR A 14 8.79 -4.70 -7.47
CA THR A 14 8.47 -4.92 -6.06
C THR A 14 9.71 -4.77 -5.19
N LYS A 15 10.83 -5.35 -5.62
CA LYS A 15 12.07 -5.23 -4.87
C LYS A 15 12.54 -3.79 -4.77
N ARG A 16 12.39 -3.04 -5.86
CA ARG A 16 12.76 -1.63 -5.87
C ARG A 16 11.90 -0.83 -4.90
N LEU A 17 10.61 -1.09 -4.90
CA LEU A 17 9.69 -0.37 -4.03
C LEU A 17 9.99 -0.67 -2.56
N ILE A 18 10.27 -1.93 -2.26
CA ILE A 18 10.67 -2.33 -0.91
C ILE A 18 11.96 -1.64 -0.49
N ALA A 19 12.94 -1.59 -1.40
CA ALA A 19 14.21 -0.93 -1.11
C ALA A 19 14.00 0.56 -0.84
N MET A 20 13.14 1.19 -1.62
CA MET A 20 12.83 2.61 -1.42
C MET A 20 12.14 2.83 -0.08
N ALA A 21 11.22 1.96 0.28
CA ALA A 21 10.51 2.07 1.55
C ALA A 21 11.47 1.90 2.73
N ASN A 22 12.36 0.91 2.64
CA ASN A 22 13.34 0.67 3.69
C ASN A 22 14.30 1.86 3.84
N GLU A 23 14.72 2.43 2.73
CA GLU A 23 15.59 3.60 2.77
C GLU A 23 14.87 4.80 3.36
N ALA A 24 13.62 5.02 2.96
CA ALA A 24 12.83 6.10 3.51
C ALA A 24 12.64 5.95 5.02
N SER A 25 12.43 4.74 5.47
CA SER A 25 12.25 4.45 6.89
C SER A 25 13.47 4.84 7.72
N LYS A 26 14.65 4.81 7.10
CA LYS A 26 15.89 5.17 7.80
C LYS A 26 16.16 6.67 7.80
N THR A 27 15.68 7.36 6.78
CA THR A 27 16.11 8.75 6.53
C THR A 27 15.07 9.79 6.88
N ILE A 28 13.78 9.45 6.88
CA ILE A 28 12.77 10.45 7.18
C ILE A 28 12.37 10.39 8.65
N ASP A 29 11.96 11.55 9.12
CA ASP A 29 11.57 11.73 10.51
C ASP A 29 10.05 11.66 10.59
N GLY A 30 9.53 10.48 10.31
CA GLY A 30 8.09 10.26 10.31
C GLY A 30 7.83 8.79 9.99
N ASN A 31 6.57 8.46 9.80
CA ASN A 31 6.17 7.09 9.57
C ASN A 31 6.05 6.78 8.09
N VAL A 32 6.36 5.53 7.75
CA VAL A 32 6.24 5.01 6.40
C VAL A 32 5.23 3.87 6.43
N VAL A 33 4.33 3.86 5.45
CA VAL A 33 3.33 2.81 5.30
C VAL A 33 3.59 2.10 3.98
N PHE A 34 3.48 0.78 3.98
CA PHE A 34 3.62 -0.03 2.78
C PHE A 34 2.34 -0.85 2.61
N ILE A 35 1.65 -0.67 1.49
CA ILE A 35 0.39 -1.33 1.19
C ILE A 35 0.62 -2.33 0.08
N ASP A 36 0.15 -3.56 0.28
CA ASP A 36 0.31 -4.64 -0.69
C ASP A 36 -0.96 -5.48 -0.71
N ASP A 37 -1.17 -6.21 -1.80
CA ASP A 37 -2.33 -7.09 -1.92
C ASP A 37 -2.09 -8.46 -1.27
N ASP A 38 -0.86 -8.77 -0.88
CA ASP A 38 -0.55 -10.00 -0.14
C ASP A 38 0.58 -9.75 0.84
N ASN A 39 0.96 -10.78 1.59
CA ASN A 39 1.95 -10.62 2.65
C ASN A 39 3.29 -11.29 2.35
N ARG A 40 3.55 -11.63 1.08
CA ARG A 40 4.78 -12.36 0.73
C ARG A 40 6.05 -11.61 1.11
N HIS A 41 6.03 -10.30 1.02
CA HIS A 41 7.22 -9.47 1.24
C HIS A 41 7.20 -8.75 2.58
N MET A 42 6.27 -9.10 3.45
CA MET A 42 6.10 -8.43 4.73
C MET A 42 7.38 -8.39 5.56
N TYR A 43 8.12 -9.50 5.56
CA TYR A 43 9.34 -9.59 6.36
C TYR A 43 10.56 -8.98 5.68
N ASP A 44 10.44 -8.57 4.43
CA ASP A 44 11.50 -7.86 3.74
C ASP A 44 11.53 -6.38 4.10
N LEU A 45 10.53 -5.91 4.81
CA LEU A 45 10.40 -4.50 5.19
C LEU A 45 10.99 -4.29 6.59
N HIS A 46 11.59 -3.11 6.77
CA HIS A 46 12.08 -2.70 8.06
C HIS A 46 10.93 -2.72 9.08
N TYR A 47 11.22 -3.14 10.31
CA TYR A 47 10.17 -3.32 11.31
C TYR A 47 9.43 -2.02 11.67
N GLY A 48 10.03 -0.88 11.41
CA GLY A 48 9.39 0.41 11.66
C GLY A 48 8.37 0.80 10.60
N ILE A 49 8.29 0.07 9.50
CA ILE A 49 7.33 0.35 8.44
C ILE A 49 6.00 -0.32 8.79
N ARG A 50 4.91 0.43 8.71
CA ARG A 50 3.59 -0.15 8.91
C ARG A 50 3.15 -0.86 7.63
N PHE A 51 2.91 -2.14 7.74
CA PHE A 51 2.46 -2.95 6.61
C PHE A 51 0.94 -3.10 6.64
N VAL A 52 0.31 -2.89 5.49
CA VAL A 52 -1.14 -3.05 5.34
C VAL A 52 -1.40 -3.99 4.17
N GLU A 53 -2.10 -5.07 4.43
CA GLU A 53 -2.46 -6.05 3.41
C GLU A 53 -3.91 -5.82 3.01
N THR A 54 -4.13 -5.50 1.73
CA THR A 54 -5.46 -5.13 1.27
C THR A 54 -6.39 -6.31 1.06
N SER A 55 -5.87 -7.53 1.05
CA SER A 55 -6.71 -8.70 0.88
C SER A 55 -7.73 -8.86 2.01
N HIS A 56 -7.52 -8.19 3.13
CA HIS A 56 -8.45 -8.22 4.26
C HIS A 56 -9.56 -7.19 4.16
N TYR A 57 -9.55 -6.36 3.12
CA TYR A 57 -10.48 -5.25 2.98
C TYR A 57 -11.14 -5.29 1.61
N LYS A 58 -12.35 -4.74 1.52
CA LYS A 58 -13.03 -4.63 0.23
C LYS A 58 -12.69 -3.30 -0.40
N ILE A 59 -11.88 -3.35 -1.44
CA ILE A 59 -11.48 -2.16 -2.18
C ILE A 59 -11.95 -2.35 -3.61
N CYS A 60 -13.02 -1.68 -3.98
CA CYS A 60 -13.74 -1.94 -5.22
C CYS A 60 -13.25 -1.09 -6.39
N ASP A 61 -12.81 0.12 -6.11
CA ASP A 61 -12.40 1.04 -7.14
C ASP A 61 -11.47 2.09 -6.53
N TYR A 62 -11.09 3.06 -7.34
CA TYR A 62 -10.16 4.10 -6.90
C TYR A 62 -10.74 4.97 -5.81
N GLU A 63 -12.04 5.24 -5.82
CA GLU A 63 -12.64 6.06 -4.79
C GLU A 63 -12.57 5.38 -3.44
N VAL A 64 -12.86 4.08 -3.40
CA VAL A 64 -12.76 3.31 -2.17
C VAL A 64 -11.30 3.26 -1.71
N PHE A 65 -10.37 3.09 -2.65
CA PHE A 65 -8.96 3.04 -2.32
C PHE A 65 -8.50 4.38 -1.71
N ILE A 66 -8.91 5.48 -2.29
CA ILE A 66 -8.56 6.80 -1.77
C ILE A 66 -9.15 6.99 -0.38
N GLY A 67 -10.39 6.55 -0.17
CA GLY A 67 -10.99 6.58 1.16
C GLY A 67 -10.21 5.73 2.16
N PHE A 68 -9.72 4.58 1.71
CA PHE A 68 -8.88 3.72 2.52
C PHE A 68 -7.61 4.45 2.95
N ILE A 69 -6.96 5.14 2.02
CA ILE A 69 -5.77 5.93 2.31
C ILE A 69 -6.09 7.04 3.33
N TYR A 70 -7.20 7.74 3.13
CA TYR A 70 -7.60 8.79 4.08
C TYR A 70 -7.85 8.20 5.47
N GLY A 71 -8.41 6.99 5.53
CA GLY A 71 -8.61 6.32 6.79
C GLY A 71 -7.30 6.05 7.52
N ILE A 72 -6.29 5.62 6.77
CA ILE A 72 -4.97 5.39 7.34
C ILE A 72 -4.38 6.70 7.85
N LEU A 73 -4.49 7.76 7.05
CA LEU A 73 -3.93 9.05 7.41
C LEU A 73 -4.61 9.67 8.62
N SER A 74 -5.90 9.41 8.78
CA SER A 74 -6.64 9.95 9.93
C SER A 74 -6.20 9.33 11.25
N GLN A 75 -5.63 8.13 11.20
CA GLN A 75 -5.17 7.43 12.40
C GLN A 75 -3.76 7.86 12.82
N ASN A 76 -2.99 8.43 11.90
CA ASN A 76 -1.60 8.74 12.21
C ASN A 76 -1.15 9.95 11.36
N GLY A 77 -1.11 11.09 11.99
CA GLY A 77 -0.71 12.33 11.33
C GLY A 77 0.78 12.41 11.01
N ASP A 78 1.59 11.48 11.52
CA ASP A 78 3.02 11.47 11.28
C ASP A 78 3.43 10.71 10.02
N ILE A 79 2.47 10.16 9.29
CA ILE A 79 2.78 9.46 8.05
C ILE A 79 3.29 10.45 7.00
N GLN A 80 4.44 10.17 6.43
CA GLN A 80 5.05 11.02 5.41
C GLN A 80 5.12 10.35 4.06
N LYS A 81 5.24 9.04 4.02
CA LYS A 81 5.29 8.30 2.76
C LYS A 81 4.43 7.07 2.82
N ILE A 82 3.72 6.82 1.73
CA ILE A 82 2.91 5.62 1.55
C ILE A 82 3.36 4.97 0.26
N PHE A 83 3.78 3.72 0.36
CA PHE A 83 4.16 2.92 -0.80
C PHE A 83 3.05 1.94 -1.09
N VAL A 84 2.66 1.80 -2.35
CA VAL A 84 1.59 0.91 -2.76
C VAL A 84 2.14 -0.03 -3.82
N ASP A 85 2.18 -1.32 -3.52
CA ASP A 85 2.64 -2.33 -4.46
C ASP A 85 1.45 -3.08 -5.03
N GLY A 86 1.41 -3.21 -6.35
CA GLY A 86 0.36 -3.95 -6.99
C GLY A 86 -0.97 -3.24 -7.05
N LEU A 87 -0.96 -1.93 -7.24
CA LEU A 87 -2.19 -1.14 -7.27
C LEU A 87 -3.18 -1.70 -8.28
N ASN A 88 -2.71 -2.09 -9.47
CA ASN A 88 -3.60 -2.66 -10.49
C ASN A 88 -4.22 -3.96 -10.01
N ASN A 89 -3.46 -4.80 -9.31
CA ASN A 89 -3.99 -6.05 -8.77
C ASN A 89 -5.02 -5.79 -7.68
N ILE A 90 -4.79 -4.79 -6.87
CA ILE A 90 -5.71 -4.45 -5.79
C ILE A 90 -7.07 -4.08 -6.35
N ILE A 91 -7.09 -3.26 -7.38
CA ILE A 91 -8.34 -2.74 -7.92
C ILE A 91 -8.96 -3.70 -8.94
N GLU A 92 -8.15 -4.26 -9.84
CA GLU A 92 -8.65 -5.17 -10.87
C GLU A 92 -9.21 -6.47 -10.31
N SER A 93 -8.53 -7.04 -9.33
CA SER A 93 -9.00 -8.32 -8.78
C SER A 93 -10.37 -8.17 -8.13
N LEU A 94 -10.68 -7.00 -7.62
CA LEU A 94 -12.01 -6.74 -7.07
C LEU A 94 -13.01 -6.47 -8.17
N ASN A 95 -12.59 -5.80 -9.24
CA ASN A 95 -13.48 -5.52 -10.36
C ASN A 95 -13.92 -6.79 -11.07
N SER A 96 -13.10 -7.82 -11.08
CA SER A 96 -13.48 -9.08 -11.70
C SER A 96 -14.62 -9.76 -10.95
N ASP A 97 -14.79 -9.44 -9.67
CA ASP A 97 -15.83 -10.01 -8.82
C ASP A 97 -16.96 -9.04 -8.56
N ASP A 98 -16.92 -7.86 -9.15
CA ASP A 98 -17.80 -6.77 -8.75
C ASP A 98 -19.27 -7.02 -9.04
N PHE A 99 -19.57 -7.78 -10.06
CA PHE A 99 -20.97 -8.09 -10.40
C PHE A 99 -21.61 -8.97 -9.34
N GLU A 100 -20.81 -9.78 -8.69
CA GLU A 100 -21.29 -10.69 -7.67
C GLU A 100 -21.27 -10.06 -6.31
N ASN A 101 -20.28 -9.22 -6.04
CA ASN A 101 -20.01 -8.68 -4.74
C ASN A 101 -19.92 -7.18 -4.80
N LEU A 102 -21.07 -6.55 -4.71
CA LEU A 102 -21.09 -5.10 -4.70
C LEU A 102 -20.44 -4.59 -3.42
N CYS A 103 -19.53 -3.68 -3.58
CA CYS A 103 -18.90 -3.06 -2.43
C CYS A 103 -19.69 -1.88 -1.94
#